data_5e92f30d2e6c6891877aade08b78a9ad
#
_entry.id   5e92f30d2e6c6891877aade08b78a9ad
#
_cell.length_a   1.000
_cell.length_b   1.000
_cell.length_c   1.000
_cell.angle_alpha   90.00
_cell.angle_beta   90.00
_cell.angle_gamma   90.00
#
_symmetry.space_group_name_H-M   'P 1'
#
loop_
_entity.id
_entity.type
_entity.pdbx_description
1 polymer ?
#
loop_
_entity_poly.entity_id
_entity_poly.type
_entity_poly.pdbx_seq_one_letter_code
_entity_poly.pdbx_strand_id
1 'polypeptide(L)'
;MEEVAAFGFATAGRIRFGRGTATEAVGAALSYGRRVLILRGGSVAWVDELSRDLTAAGCDVTEVRSSGEPSVDDVRSAALAGRGAQVVLGVGGGAVIDLAKAAAALIPSDCDVMEHLEVVGAGQPLQADPLPMIAIPTTAGTGAEVTKNAVIAVPQAARKVSLRDDRMLPRLALVDPALTDGAPRGVTLGSGLDALVQVIEPYLSSKANPLSDALCRAAIPQGIAALKRLAAGEDPAARDAMAYAGAGAGRQ
;
A
#
# COMPACT_ATOMS: atom_id res chain seq x y z
N MET A 1 -8.01 31.07 -21.14
CA MET A 1 -8.18 29.84 -20.36
C MET A 1 -7.38 28.80 -21.09
N GLU A 2 -6.38 28.18 -20.43
CA GLU A 2 -5.71 27.01 -21.02
C GLU A 2 -6.72 25.86 -21.14
N GLU A 3 -6.70 25.20 -22.28
CA GLU A 3 -7.53 24.04 -22.55
C GLU A 3 -7.03 22.88 -21.69
N VAL A 4 -7.91 22.27 -20.90
CA VAL A 4 -7.55 21.10 -20.07
C VAL A 4 -7.55 19.87 -20.97
N ALA A 5 -6.37 19.30 -21.20
CA ALA A 5 -6.22 18.04 -21.93
C ALA A 5 -6.94 16.89 -21.22
N ALA A 6 -7.37 15.87 -21.97
CA ALA A 6 -7.97 14.67 -21.41
C ALA A 6 -6.93 13.91 -20.55
N PHE A 7 -7.34 13.47 -19.36
CA PHE A 7 -6.49 12.70 -18.45
C PHE A 7 -7.32 11.65 -17.69
N GLY A 8 -6.63 10.61 -17.18
CA GLY A 8 -7.18 9.64 -16.23
C GLY A 8 -6.64 9.91 -14.82
N PHE A 9 -7.45 9.61 -13.80
CA PHE A 9 -7.03 9.65 -12.40
C PHE A 9 -7.66 8.47 -11.66
N ALA A 10 -6.82 7.65 -11.02
CA ALA A 10 -7.26 6.47 -10.28
C ALA A 10 -6.55 6.41 -8.92
N THR A 11 -7.28 5.98 -7.90
CA THR A 11 -6.77 5.83 -6.54
C THR A 11 -7.56 4.72 -5.83
N ALA A 12 -7.26 4.42 -4.54
CA ALA A 12 -8.04 3.48 -3.75
C ALA A 12 -9.54 3.81 -3.78
N GLY A 13 -10.38 2.78 -3.75
CA GLY A 13 -11.84 2.94 -3.79
C GLY A 13 -12.39 3.83 -2.68
N ARG A 14 -11.75 3.80 -1.50
CA ARG A 14 -12.01 4.68 -0.37
C ARG A 14 -10.73 4.90 0.42
N ILE A 15 -10.50 6.14 0.85
CA ILE A 15 -9.40 6.50 1.76
C ILE A 15 -10.03 7.02 3.06
N ARG A 16 -9.65 6.41 4.18
CA ARG A 16 -9.96 6.88 5.54
C ARG A 16 -8.64 7.35 6.15
N PHE A 17 -8.58 8.62 6.50
CA PHE A 17 -7.39 9.26 7.03
C PHE A 17 -7.66 9.80 8.42
N GLY A 18 -6.75 9.54 9.35
CA GLY A 18 -6.76 10.11 10.70
C GLY A 18 -6.38 9.09 11.77
N ARG A 19 -5.96 9.61 12.92
CA ARG A 19 -5.59 8.78 14.07
C ARG A 19 -6.77 7.95 14.55
N GLY A 20 -6.54 6.66 14.78
CA GLY A 20 -7.55 5.69 15.20
C GLY A 20 -8.36 5.07 14.06
N THR A 21 -8.18 5.47 12.79
CA THR A 21 -8.94 4.88 11.68
C THR A 21 -8.63 3.40 11.47
N ALA A 22 -7.48 2.91 11.92
CA ALA A 22 -7.14 1.49 11.87
C ALA A 22 -8.16 0.60 12.60
N THR A 23 -8.86 1.11 13.61
CA THR A 23 -9.91 0.37 14.33
C THR A 23 -11.10 -0.02 13.45
N GLU A 24 -11.27 0.64 12.30
CA GLU A 24 -12.30 0.28 11.32
C GLU A 24 -11.99 -1.03 10.57
N ALA A 25 -10.78 -1.58 10.69
CA ALA A 25 -10.31 -2.72 9.90
C ALA A 25 -11.17 -3.97 10.07
N VAL A 26 -11.61 -4.29 11.32
CA VAL A 26 -12.45 -5.46 11.59
C VAL A 26 -13.79 -5.35 10.87
N GLY A 27 -14.49 -4.23 11.06
CA GLY A 27 -15.79 -4.00 10.40
C GLY A 27 -15.68 -3.99 8.87
N ALA A 28 -14.59 -3.41 8.35
CA ALA A 28 -14.32 -3.38 6.93
C ALA A 28 -14.06 -4.80 6.37
N ALA A 29 -13.25 -5.61 7.05
CA ALA A 29 -12.98 -7.00 6.63
C ALA A 29 -14.26 -7.83 6.60
N LEU A 30 -15.08 -7.75 7.64
CA LEU A 30 -16.36 -8.46 7.74
C LEU A 30 -17.33 -8.13 6.60
N SER A 31 -17.26 -6.93 6.02
CA SER A 31 -18.11 -6.56 4.87
C SER A 31 -17.78 -7.33 3.59
N TYR A 32 -16.58 -7.93 3.51
CA TYR A 32 -16.14 -8.74 2.37
C TYR A 32 -16.19 -10.24 2.64
N GLY A 33 -16.10 -10.66 3.89
CA GLY A 33 -16.16 -12.07 4.25
C GLY A 33 -15.48 -12.37 5.59
N ARG A 34 -15.41 -13.66 5.92
CA ARG A 34 -14.88 -14.13 7.21
C ARG A 34 -13.56 -14.89 7.08
N ARG A 35 -13.15 -15.29 5.88
CA ARG A 35 -11.82 -15.86 5.65
C ARG A 35 -10.86 -14.75 5.25
N VAL A 36 -9.99 -14.38 6.17
CA VAL A 36 -9.13 -13.20 6.11
C VAL A 36 -7.69 -13.62 5.98
N LEU A 37 -7.00 -13.12 4.96
CA LEU A 37 -5.54 -13.21 4.87
C LEU A 37 -4.93 -11.88 5.34
N ILE A 38 -4.04 -11.93 6.33
CA ILE A 38 -3.24 -10.78 6.77
C ILE A 38 -1.81 -10.95 6.29
N LEU A 39 -1.34 -10.03 5.45
CA LEU A 39 0.07 -9.85 5.14
C LEU A 39 0.60 -8.76 6.08
N ARG A 40 1.66 -9.07 6.85
CA ARG A 40 2.14 -8.15 7.88
C ARG A 40 3.65 -7.97 7.88
N GLY A 41 4.10 -6.78 8.27
CA GLY A 41 5.49 -6.53 8.64
C GLY A 41 5.84 -7.12 10.01
N GLY A 42 7.12 -7.31 10.26
CA GLY A 42 7.60 -7.96 11.50
C GLY A 42 7.44 -7.12 12.78
N SER A 43 7.36 -5.79 12.68
CA SER A 43 7.51 -4.87 13.81
C SER A 43 6.22 -4.20 14.29
N VAL A 44 5.05 -4.54 13.74
CA VAL A 44 3.79 -3.86 14.06
C VAL A 44 3.01 -4.67 15.08
N ALA A 45 3.17 -4.35 16.36
CA ALA A 45 2.50 -5.04 17.47
C ALA A 45 0.95 -4.98 17.40
N TRP A 46 0.41 -3.87 16.87
CA TRP A 46 -1.04 -3.70 16.68
C TRP A 46 -1.69 -4.81 15.84
N VAL A 47 -0.95 -5.47 14.95
CA VAL A 47 -1.51 -6.57 14.13
C VAL A 47 -1.93 -7.76 14.97
N ASP A 48 -1.24 -8.02 16.09
CA ASP A 48 -1.62 -9.11 17.00
C ASP A 48 -2.96 -8.84 17.70
N GLU A 49 -3.28 -7.55 17.94
CA GLU A 49 -4.59 -7.12 18.44
C GLU A 49 -5.64 -7.26 17.32
N LEU A 50 -5.38 -6.75 16.14
CA LEU A 50 -6.27 -6.89 14.97
C LEU A 50 -6.62 -8.36 14.70
N SER A 51 -5.64 -9.26 14.74
CA SER A 51 -5.86 -10.70 14.52
C SER A 51 -6.77 -11.31 15.58
N ARG A 52 -6.56 -10.94 16.85
CA ARG A 52 -7.44 -11.37 17.95
C ARG A 52 -8.87 -10.86 17.78
N ASP A 53 -9.02 -9.59 17.40
CA ASP A 53 -10.33 -8.96 17.24
C ASP A 53 -11.10 -9.56 16.06
N LEU A 54 -10.43 -9.84 14.95
CA LEU A 54 -11.00 -10.55 13.80
C LEU A 54 -11.44 -11.96 14.20
N THR A 55 -10.62 -12.70 14.95
CA THR A 55 -10.95 -14.03 15.43
C THR A 55 -12.15 -13.98 16.41
N ALA A 56 -12.18 -13.02 17.32
CA ALA A 56 -13.31 -12.81 18.25
C ALA A 56 -14.60 -12.44 17.49
N ALA A 57 -14.49 -11.77 16.35
CA ALA A 57 -15.60 -11.46 15.45
C ALA A 57 -16.03 -12.67 14.59
N GLY A 58 -15.41 -13.84 14.75
CA GLY A 58 -15.73 -15.09 14.06
C GLY A 58 -15.10 -15.20 12.68
N CYS A 59 -13.96 -14.54 12.46
CA CYS A 59 -13.17 -14.73 11.25
C CYS A 59 -12.19 -15.91 11.38
N ASP A 60 -11.97 -16.59 10.27
CA ASP A 60 -10.85 -17.50 10.06
C ASP A 60 -9.67 -16.68 9.50
N VAL A 61 -8.61 -16.54 10.30
CA VAL A 61 -7.51 -15.63 10.02
C VAL A 61 -6.25 -16.43 9.68
N THR A 62 -5.74 -16.22 8.48
CA THR A 62 -4.41 -16.68 8.07
C THR A 62 -3.44 -15.51 8.09
N GLU A 63 -2.28 -15.66 8.75
CA GLU A 63 -1.23 -14.63 8.76
C GLU A 63 0.00 -15.07 7.99
N VAL A 64 0.54 -14.15 7.17
CA VAL A 64 1.83 -14.30 6.52
C VAL A 64 2.71 -13.11 6.87
N ARG A 65 3.89 -13.38 7.42
CA ARG A 65 4.89 -12.34 7.72
C ARG A 65 5.77 -12.11 6.50
N SER A 66 6.00 -10.85 6.19
CA SER A 66 6.91 -10.42 5.13
C SER A 66 8.08 -9.66 5.72
N SER A 67 9.25 -9.83 5.15
CA SER A 67 10.46 -9.09 5.49
C SER A 67 11.18 -8.63 4.22
N GLY A 68 11.49 -7.35 4.14
CA GLY A 68 12.16 -6.77 2.96
C GLY A 68 11.22 -6.64 1.76
N GLU A 69 11.82 -6.50 0.59
CA GLU A 69 11.13 -6.37 -0.69
C GLU A 69 10.54 -7.73 -1.11
N PRO A 70 9.27 -7.81 -1.53
CA PRO A 70 8.67 -9.07 -1.92
C PRO A 70 9.29 -9.62 -3.21
N SER A 71 9.68 -10.88 -3.18
CA SER A 71 10.13 -11.64 -4.34
C SER A 71 8.97 -12.39 -5.01
N VAL A 72 9.22 -12.94 -6.20
CA VAL A 72 8.28 -13.84 -6.88
C VAL A 72 7.91 -15.04 -6.01
N ASP A 73 8.85 -15.56 -5.22
CA ASP A 73 8.58 -16.71 -4.35
C ASP A 73 7.77 -16.33 -3.11
N ASP A 74 7.94 -15.09 -2.59
CA ASP A 74 7.08 -14.57 -1.53
C ASP A 74 5.64 -14.41 -2.02
N VAL A 75 5.45 -13.94 -3.23
CA VAL A 75 4.11 -13.79 -3.85
C VAL A 75 3.44 -15.16 -4.02
N ARG A 76 4.17 -16.16 -4.54
CA ARG A 76 3.67 -17.54 -4.68
C ARG A 76 3.26 -18.13 -3.32
N SER A 77 4.12 -17.95 -2.33
CA SER A 77 3.88 -18.44 -0.96
C SER A 77 2.67 -17.77 -0.31
N ALA A 78 2.54 -16.45 -0.47
CA ALA A 78 1.41 -15.69 0.05
C ALA A 78 0.09 -16.06 -0.65
N ALA A 79 0.10 -16.24 -1.96
CA ALA A 79 -1.08 -16.67 -2.72
C ALA A 79 -1.52 -18.08 -2.33
N LEU A 80 -0.56 -19.00 -2.14
CA LEU A 80 -0.86 -20.37 -1.67
C LEU A 80 -1.45 -20.37 -0.26
N ALA A 81 -0.87 -19.61 0.67
CA ALA A 81 -1.35 -19.50 2.05
C ALA A 81 -2.75 -18.87 2.11
N GLY A 82 -3.06 -17.95 1.20
CA GLY A 82 -4.33 -17.26 1.11
C GLY A 82 -5.42 -17.99 0.33
N ARG A 83 -5.19 -19.23 -0.13
CA ARG A 83 -6.23 -19.98 -0.86
C ARG A 83 -7.52 -20.09 -0.07
N GLY A 84 -8.62 -19.67 -0.70
CA GLY A 84 -9.93 -19.62 -0.08
C GLY A 84 -10.21 -18.36 0.76
N ALA A 85 -9.27 -17.44 0.92
CA ALA A 85 -9.53 -16.13 1.50
C ALA A 85 -10.62 -15.37 0.72
N GLN A 86 -11.32 -14.49 1.40
CA GLN A 86 -12.36 -13.63 0.85
C GLN A 86 -11.93 -12.16 0.84
N VAL A 87 -10.96 -11.82 1.67
CA VAL A 87 -10.39 -10.48 1.78
C VAL A 87 -8.92 -10.57 2.17
N VAL A 88 -8.12 -9.64 1.68
CA VAL A 88 -6.69 -9.51 2.03
C VAL A 88 -6.47 -8.19 2.76
N LEU A 89 -5.80 -8.24 3.90
CA LEU A 89 -5.33 -7.09 4.65
C LEU A 89 -3.82 -6.98 4.51
N GLY A 90 -3.32 -5.85 4.01
CA GLY A 90 -1.90 -5.54 3.99
C GLY A 90 -1.57 -4.54 5.10
N VAL A 91 -0.85 -4.97 6.16
CA VAL A 91 -0.52 -4.14 7.31
C VAL A 91 0.98 -3.98 7.44
N GLY A 92 1.52 -2.86 6.99
CA GLY A 92 2.96 -2.65 6.97
C GLY A 92 3.42 -1.50 6.10
N GLY A 93 4.70 -1.47 5.79
CA GLY A 93 5.27 -0.54 4.82
C GLY A 93 4.92 -0.92 3.37
N GLY A 94 5.39 -0.14 2.41
CA GLY A 94 5.09 -0.33 0.98
C GLY A 94 5.33 -1.74 0.47
N ALA A 95 6.43 -2.38 0.86
CA ALA A 95 6.76 -3.75 0.49
C ALA A 95 5.67 -4.78 0.92
N VAL A 96 5.12 -4.62 2.13
CA VAL A 96 4.03 -5.49 2.62
C VAL A 96 2.74 -5.23 1.86
N ILE A 97 2.43 -3.96 1.57
CA ILE A 97 1.23 -3.59 0.81
C ILE A 97 1.35 -4.09 -0.62
N ASP A 98 2.53 -4.03 -1.23
CA ASP A 98 2.77 -4.58 -2.56
C ASP A 98 2.61 -6.10 -2.59
N LEU A 99 3.16 -6.82 -1.59
CA LEU A 99 2.91 -8.25 -1.45
C LEU A 99 1.42 -8.57 -1.32
N ALA A 100 0.69 -7.77 -0.54
CA ALA A 100 -0.74 -7.95 -0.33
C ALA A 100 -1.56 -7.72 -1.61
N LYS A 101 -1.22 -6.69 -2.39
CA LYS A 101 -1.83 -6.45 -3.71
C LYS A 101 -1.58 -7.61 -4.67
N ALA A 102 -0.32 -8.08 -4.75
CA ALA A 102 0.05 -9.20 -5.61
C ALA A 102 -0.65 -10.51 -5.18
N ALA A 103 -0.68 -10.80 -3.87
CA ALA A 103 -1.39 -11.96 -3.35
C ALA A 103 -2.90 -11.88 -3.65
N ALA A 104 -3.55 -10.72 -3.40
CA ALA A 104 -4.95 -10.51 -3.71
C ALA A 104 -5.27 -10.72 -5.19
N ALA A 105 -4.35 -10.35 -6.08
CA ALA A 105 -4.49 -10.54 -7.52
C ALA A 105 -4.38 -12.01 -7.95
N LEU A 106 -3.54 -12.80 -7.28
CA LEU A 106 -3.23 -14.16 -7.71
C LEU A 106 -4.02 -15.26 -6.98
N ILE A 107 -4.54 -15.02 -5.77
CA ILE A 107 -5.34 -16.01 -5.05
C ILE A 107 -6.53 -16.55 -5.87
N PRO A 108 -7.27 -15.73 -6.64
CA PRO A 108 -8.40 -16.20 -7.44
C PRO A 108 -7.98 -16.90 -8.75
N SER A 109 -6.70 -16.93 -9.08
CA SER A 109 -6.16 -17.43 -10.33
C SER A 109 -5.24 -18.63 -10.09
N ASP A 110 -5.17 -19.55 -11.05
CA ASP A 110 -4.19 -20.63 -11.08
C ASP A 110 -2.90 -20.23 -11.83
N CYS A 111 -2.78 -18.97 -12.26
CA CYS A 111 -1.62 -18.48 -13.01
C CYS A 111 -0.43 -18.17 -12.10
N ASP A 112 0.77 -18.35 -12.64
CA ASP A 112 2.00 -17.93 -11.96
C ASP A 112 2.18 -16.40 -12.08
N VAL A 113 2.80 -15.80 -11.06
CA VAL A 113 3.10 -14.37 -11.04
C VAL A 113 3.91 -13.91 -12.26
N MET A 114 4.79 -14.76 -12.78
CA MET A 114 5.63 -14.46 -13.95
C MET A 114 4.82 -14.28 -15.23
N GLU A 115 3.60 -14.79 -15.31
CA GLU A 115 2.74 -14.54 -16.46
C GLU A 115 2.29 -13.08 -16.55
N HIS A 116 2.22 -12.39 -15.42
CA HIS A 116 1.68 -11.05 -15.31
C HIS A 116 2.74 -9.95 -15.14
N LEU A 117 3.97 -10.30 -14.71
CA LEU A 117 5.02 -9.30 -14.48
C LEU A 117 5.45 -8.62 -15.77
N GLU A 118 5.65 -7.31 -15.70
CA GLU A 118 6.22 -6.50 -16.79
C GLU A 118 7.71 -6.86 -17.03
N VAL A 119 8.23 -6.58 -18.21
CA VAL A 119 9.64 -6.63 -18.60
C VAL A 119 10.28 -8.02 -18.59
N VAL A 120 10.22 -8.75 -17.48
CA VAL A 120 10.88 -10.06 -17.30
C VAL A 120 9.88 -11.22 -17.29
N GLY A 121 8.60 -10.92 -17.16
CA GLY A 121 7.50 -11.88 -17.29
C GLY A 121 6.83 -11.80 -18.66
N ALA A 122 5.67 -12.42 -18.78
CA ALA A 122 4.91 -12.42 -20.03
C ALA A 122 4.01 -11.18 -20.22
N GLY A 123 3.84 -10.35 -19.17
CA GLY A 123 3.05 -9.11 -19.22
C GLY A 123 1.57 -9.32 -19.53
N GLN A 124 1.04 -10.51 -19.26
CA GLN A 124 -0.36 -10.83 -19.54
C GLN A 124 -1.29 -10.13 -18.53
N PRO A 125 -2.48 -9.69 -18.95
CA PRO A 125 -3.51 -9.19 -18.05
C PRO A 125 -3.89 -10.22 -16.98
N LEU A 126 -4.34 -9.76 -15.81
CA LEU A 126 -4.89 -10.65 -14.78
C LEU A 126 -6.09 -11.43 -15.34
N GLN A 127 -6.10 -12.75 -15.12
CA GLN A 127 -7.16 -13.63 -15.63
C GLN A 127 -8.42 -13.63 -14.77
N ALA A 128 -8.29 -13.27 -13.50
CA ALA A 128 -9.41 -13.17 -12.57
C ALA A 128 -9.41 -11.79 -11.88
N ASP A 129 -10.56 -11.39 -11.33
CA ASP A 129 -10.63 -10.18 -10.52
C ASP A 129 -9.95 -10.41 -9.17
N PRO A 130 -9.06 -9.49 -8.74
CA PRO A 130 -8.42 -9.57 -7.43
C PRO A 130 -9.43 -9.65 -6.28
N LEU A 131 -9.05 -10.33 -5.21
CA LEU A 131 -9.80 -10.27 -3.96
C LEU A 131 -9.86 -8.82 -3.45
N PRO A 132 -10.93 -8.43 -2.74
CA PRO A 132 -10.96 -7.16 -2.03
C PRO A 132 -9.73 -7.03 -1.13
N MET A 133 -9.04 -5.89 -1.24
CA MET A 133 -7.83 -5.60 -0.46
C MET A 133 -8.03 -4.36 0.38
N ILE A 134 -7.67 -4.43 1.67
CA ILE A 134 -7.62 -3.32 2.62
C ILE A 134 -6.15 -3.04 2.91
N ALA A 135 -5.71 -1.83 2.60
CA ALA A 135 -4.34 -1.39 2.84
C ALA A 135 -4.26 -0.57 4.13
N ILE A 136 -3.33 -0.93 5.02
CA ILE A 136 -3.12 -0.29 6.31
C ILE A 136 -1.62 0.04 6.42
N PRO A 137 -1.18 1.20 5.90
CA PRO A 137 0.22 1.58 5.90
C PRO A 137 0.72 1.89 7.31
N THR A 138 1.95 1.47 7.60
CA THR A 138 2.66 1.76 8.87
C THR A 138 3.94 2.56 8.63
N THR A 139 4.13 3.05 7.42
CA THR A 139 5.16 4.01 7.03
C THR A 139 4.52 5.09 6.18
N ALA A 140 4.99 6.32 6.31
CA ALA A 140 4.57 7.44 5.48
C ALA A 140 5.61 7.65 4.37
N GLY A 141 5.40 7.00 3.23
CA GLY A 141 6.42 6.99 2.16
C GLY A 141 5.85 6.70 0.79
N THR A 142 5.78 5.44 0.46
CA THR A 142 5.55 4.94 -0.91
C THR A 142 4.19 5.25 -1.52
N GLY A 143 3.17 5.58 -0.71
CA GLY A 143 1.80 5.70 -1.21
C GLY A 143 1.23 4.41 -1.82
N ALA A 144 1.83 3.25 -1.51
CA ALA A 144 1.41 1.97 -2.07
C ALA A 144 -0.06 1.64 -1.80
N GLU A 145 -0.63 2.18 -0.72
CA GLU A 145 -2.03 2.03 -0.33
C GLU A 145 -3.03 2.69 -1.29
N VAL A 146 -2.55 3.56 -2.18
CA VAL A 146 -3.40 4.30 -3.13
C VAL A 146 -2.99 4.08 -4.59
N THR A 147 -2.07 3.14 -4.85
CA THR A 147 -1.59 2.78 -6.20
C THR A 147 -2.08 1.42 -6.67
N LYS A 148 -2.07 1.22 -7.98
CA LYS A 148 -2.52 0.00 -8.68
C LYS A 148 -1.43 -1.00 -9.01
N ASN A 149 -0.18 -0.73 -8.62
CA ASN A 149 0.97 -1.58 -8.90
C ASN A 149 1.55 -2.21 -7.64
N ALA A 150 2.22 -3.33 -7.80
CA ALA A 150 3.06 -3.97 -6.81
C ALA A 150 4.46 -4.17 -7.38
N VAL A 151 5.48 -3.72 -6.67
CA VAL A 151 6.89 -3.89 -7.07
C VAL A 151 7.40 -5.21 -6.53
N ILE A 152 7.82 -6.11 -7.43
CA ILE A 152 8.23 -7.47 -7.10
C ILE A 152 9.68 -7.68 -7.56
N ALA A 153 10.50 -8.21 -6.67
CA ALA A 153 11.86 -8.61 -7.00
C ALA A 153 11.86 -9.94 -7.76
N VAL A 154 12.63 -9.98 -8.85
CA VAL A 154 12.92 -11.18 -9.63
C VAL A 154 14.42 -11.45 -9.50
N PRO A 155 14.87 -12.21 -8.46
CA PRO A 155 16.29 -12.39 -8.18
C PRO A 155 17.05 -13.01 -9.35
N GLN A 156 16.43 -13.94 -10.08
CA GLN A 156 17.04 -14.62 -11.23
C GLN A 156 17.38 -13.64 -12.38
N ALA A 157 16.63 -12.55 -12.48
CA ALA A 157 16.88 -11.48 -13.45
C ALA A 157 17.65 -10.29 -12.87
N ALA A 158 17.96 -10.32 -11.57
CA ALA A 158 18.54 -9.19 -10.81
C ALA A 158 17.75 -7.87 -11.03
N ARG A 159 16.42 -7.96 -11.06
CA ARG A 159 15.53 -6.81 -11.34
C ARG A 159 14.37 -6.76 -10.34
N LYS A 160 13.85 -5.54 -10.16
CA LYS A 160 12.54 -5.26 -9.59
C LYS A 160 11.63 -4.80 -10.72
N VAL A 161 10.46 -5.37 -10.81
CA VAL A 161 9.47 -5.10 -11.86
C VAL A 161 8.09 -4.97 -11.27
N SER A 162 7.20 -4.31 -12.00
CA SER A 162 5.82 -4.13 -11.55
C SER A 162 4.90 -5.24 -12.04
N LEU A 163 4.03 -5.69 -11.15
CA LEU A 163 2.72 -6.23 -11.46
C LEU A 163 1.74 -5.07 -11.42
N ARG A 164 0.98 -4.84 -12.48
CA ARG A 164 0.13 -3.65 -12.59
C ARG A 164 -1.19 -3.95 -13.27
N ASP A 165 -2.29 -3.63 -12.60
CA ASP A 165 -3.65 -3.70 -13.16
C ASP A 165 -4.54 -2.71 -12.39
N ASP A 166 -5.47 -2.02 -13.07
CA ASP A 166 -6.38 -1.07 -12.43
C ASP A 166 -7.23 -1.71 -11.32
N ARG A 167 -7.53 -3.02 -11.46
CA ARG A 167 -8.28 -3.80 -10.48
C ARG A 167 -7.51 -4.06 -9.17
N MET A 168 -6.19 -3.85 -9.15
CA MET A 168 -5.34 -4.00 -7.96
C MET A 168 -5.39 -2.80 -7.02
N LEU A 169 -6.12 -1.74 -7.36
CA LEU A 169 -6.36 -0.65 -6.42
C LEU A 169 -7.04 -1.17 -5.15
N PRO A 170 -6.52 -0.85 -3.95
CA PRO A 170 -7.16 -1.23 -2.70
C PRO A 170 -8.62 -0.76 -2.65
N ARG A 171 -9.51 -1.60 -2.17
CA ARG A 171 -10.91 -1.20 -1.95
C ARG A 171 -11.04 -0.18 -0.83
N LEU A 172 -10.13 -0.24 0.14
CA LEU A 172 -10.04 0.67 1.26
C LEU A 172 -8.59 0.87 1.67
N ALA A 173 -8.18 2.11 1.84
CA ALA A 173 -6.94 2.50 2.50
C ALA A 173 -7.27 3.12 3.86
N LEU A 174 -6.80 2.50 4.95
CA LEU A 174 -6.89 3.01 6.32
C LEU A 174 -5.56 3.66 6.68
N VAL A 175 -5.45 4.95 6.46
CA VAL A 175 -4.23 5.73 6.71
C VAL A 175 -4.32 6.31 8.12
N ASP A 176 -3.81 5.53 9.06
CA ASP A 176 -3.74 5.90 10.48
C ASP A 176 -2.32 6.36 10.84
N PRO A 177 -2.10 7.67 11.01
CA PRO A 177 -0.77 8.17 11.35
C PRO A 177 -0.21 7.60 12.68
N ALA A 178 -1.08 7.21 13.62
CA ALA A 178 -0.65 6.62 14.89
C ALA A 178 0.16 5.32 14.69
N LEU A 179 -0.07 4.57 13.60
CA LEU A 179 0.69 3.38 13.27
C LEU A 179 2.13 3.68 12.82
N THR A 180 2.47 4.95 12.60
CA THR A 180 3.83 5.39 12.29
C THR A 180 4.58 5.93 13.50
N ASP A 181 3.90 6.12 14.65
CA ASP A 181 4.52 6.64 15.86
C ASP A 181 5.64 5.72 16.36
N GLY A 182 6.73 6.31 16.81
CA GLY A 182 7.88 5.56 17.30
C GLY A 182 8.61 4.72 16.25
N ALA A 183 8.30 4.85 14.96
CA ALA A 183 9.07 4.17 13.92
C ALA A 183 10.54 4.59 13.98
N PRO A 184 11.49 3.63 13.76
CA PRO A 184 12.91 3.94 13.79
C PRO A 184 13.28 5.14 12.92
N ARG A 185 14.20 5.99 13.43
CA ARG A 185 14.60 7.22 12.74
C ARG A 185 15.01 6.99 11.29
N GLY A 186 15.75 5.91 11.00
CA GLY A 186 16.16 5.56 9.63
C GLY A 186 14.97 5.25 8.72
N VAL A 187 13.96 4.54 9.24
CA VAL A 187 12.71 4.26 8.51
C VAL A 187 11.93 5.55 8.27
N THR A 188 11.77 6.38 9.31
CA THR A 188 11.06 7.67 9.23
C THR A 188 11.67 8.59 8.17
N LEU A 189 12.99 8.78 8.19
CA LEU A 189 13.67 9.67 7.25
C LEU A 189 13.69 9.10 5.84
N GLY A 190 13.99 7.80 5.70
CA GLY A 190 14.01 7.14 4.39
C GLY A 190 12.65 7.17 3.70
N SER A 191 11.59 6.74 4.41
CA SER A 191 10.24 6.78 3.85
C SER A 191 9.74 8.20 3.61
N GLY A 192 10.07 9.14 4.51
CA GLY A 192 9.68 10.54 4.34
C GLY A 192 10.35 11.22 3.13
N LEU A 193 11.62 10.93 2.86
CA LEU A 193 12.30 11.40 1.65
C LEU A 193 11.66 10.78 0.40
N ASP A 194 11.35 9.50 0.43
CA ASP A 194 10.65 8.81 -0.66
C ASP A 194 9.29 9.47 -0.94
N ALA A 195 8.49 9.75 0.10
CA ALA A 195 7.23 10.47 -0.04
C ALA A 195 7.40 11.83 -0.74
N LEU A 196 8.44 12.59 -0.35
CA LEU A 196 8.70 13.89 -0.98
C LEU A 196 9.07 13.76 -2.46
N VAL A 197 9.91 12.80 -2.81
CA VAL A 197 10.26 12.53 -4.22
C VAL A 197 8.99 12.14 -4.99
N GLN A 198 8.17 11.27 -4.45
CA GLN A 198 6.96 10.79 -5.11
C GLN A 198 5.84 11.84 -5.27
N VAL A 199 5.85 12.95 -4.51
CA VAL A 199 4.94 14.08 -4.77
C VAL A 199 5.57 15.13 -5.67
N ILE A 200 6.90 15.18 -5.78
CA ILE A 200 7.61 16.11 -6.68
C ILE A 200 7.63 15.57 -8.11
N GLU A 201 7.91 14.28 -8.30
CA GLU A 201 7.99 13.67 -9.63
C GLU A 201 6.72 13.83 -10.47
N PRO A 202 5.49 13.51 -9.97
CA PRO A 202 4.27 13.73 -10.72
C PRO A 202 4.02 15.20 -11.05
N TYR A 203 4.38 16.11 -10.14
CA TYR A 203 4.26 17.55 -10.34
C TYR A 203 5.15 18.08 -11.48
N LEU A 204 6.31 17.46 -11.69
CA LEU A 204 7.26 17.79 -12.76
C LEU A 204 7.07 16.95 -14.02
N SER A 205 6.17 15.98 -13.99
CA SER A 205 5.94 15.05 -15.09
C SER A 205 5.34 15.75 -16.32
N SER A 206 5.74 15.32 -17.51
CA SER A 206 5.06 15.71 -18.75
C SER A 206 3.61 15.20 -18.84
N LYS A 207 3.20 14.29 -17.95
CA LYS A 207 1.84 13.76 -17.80
C LYS A 207 1.09 14.39 -16.62
N ALA A 208 1.63 15.45 -16.02
CA ALA A 208 0.97 16.19 -14.95
C ALA A 208 -0.44 16.64 -15.39
N ASN A 209 -1.37 16.62 -14.44
CA ASN A 209 -2.76 17.02 -14.69
C ASN A 209 -3.31 17.85 -13.51
N PRO A 210 -4.40 18.61 -13.69
CA PRO A 210 -4.89 19.52 -12.65
C PRO A 210 -5.20 18.86 -11.31
N LEU A 211 -5.62 17.59 -11.30
CA LEU A 211 -5.90 16.87 -10.05
C LEU A 211 -4.59 16.47 -9.33
N SER A 212 -3.65 15.85 -10.05
CA SER A 212 -2.35 15.50 -9.47
C SER A 212 -1.61 16.74 -8.99
N ASP A 213 -1.63 17.83 -9.75
CA ASP A 213 -1.00 19.09 -9.38
C ASP A 213 -1.56 19.70 -8.11
N ALA A 214 -2.90 19.72 -7.98
CA ALA A 214 -3.54 20.26 -6.77
C ALA A 214 -3.10 19.48 -5.52
N LEU A 215 -3.00 18.16 -5.62
CA LEU A 215 -2.59 17.29 -4.54
C LEU A 215 -1.09 17.45 -4.21
N CYS A 216 -0.24 17.49 -5.23
CA CYS A 216 1.19 17.71 -5.05
C CYS A 216 1.48 19.08 -4.42
N ARG A 217 0.82 20.15 -4.89
CA ARG A 217 0.96 21.50 -4.31
C ARG A 217 0.56 21.56 -2.83
N ALA A 218 -0.45 20.79 -2.42
CA ALA A 218 -0.85 20.71 -1.02
C ALA A 218 0.14 19.87 -0.19
N ALA A 219 0.64 18.76 -0.74
CA ALA A 219 1.47 17.80 -0.01
C ALA A 219 2.93 18.23 0.13
N ILE A 220 3.54 18.83 -0.89
CA ILE A 220 4.98 19.17 -0.91
C ILE A 220 5.39 20.06 0.28
N PRO A 221 4.78 21.24 0.52
CA PRO A 221 5.22 22.10 1.62
C PRO A 221 4.99 21.47 2.98
N GLN A 222 3.88 20.74 3.16
CA GLN A 222 3.56 20.06 4.41
C GLN A 222 4.54 18.91 4.69
N GLY A 223 4.85 18.10 3.68
CA GLY A 223 5.81 17.00 3.79
C GLY A 223 7.22 17.50 4.12
N ILE A 224 7.69 18.59 3.48
CA ILE A 224 9.01 19.18 3.78
C ILE A 224 9.07 19.68 5.22
N ALA A 225 8.03 20.40 5.68
CA ALA A 225 7.97 20.90 7.04
C ALA A 225 7.91 19.76 8.07
N ALA A 226 7.10 18.74 7.81
CA ALA A 226 6.95 17.56 8.64
C ALA A 226 8.26 16.78 8.75
N LEU A 227 8.92 16.51 7.63
CA LEU A 227 10.18 15.75 7.62
C LEU A 227 11.30 16.46 8.37
N LYS A 228 11.39 17.81 8.28
CA LYS A 228 12.33 18.60 9.09
C LYS A 228 12.08 18.45 10.59
N ARG A 229 10.82 18.46 11.02
CA ARG A 229 10.46 18.27 12.44
C ARG A 229 10.80 16.86 12.91
N LEU A 230 10.44 15.82 12.12
CA LEU A 230 10.76 14.43 12.41
C LEU A 230 12.27 14.14 12.39
N ALA A 231 13.04 14.88 11.63
CA ALA A 231 14.51 14.79 11.67
C ALA A 231 15.10 15.31 12.98
N ALA A 232 14.43 16.27 13.62
CA ALA A 232 14.84 16.83 14.92
C ALA A 232 14.38 15.96 16.10
N GLY A 233 13.28 15.22 15.97
CA GLY A 233 12.75 14.37 17.04
C GLY A 233 11.34 13.86 16.74
N GLU A 234 10.79 13.08 17.67
CA GLU A 234 9.42 12.55 17.55
C GLU A 234 8.41 13.69 17.70
N ASP A 235 7.42 13.70 16.81
CA ASP A 235 6.43 14.75 16.72
C ASP A 235 5.14 14.18 16.08
N PRO A 236 4.10 13.91 16.87
CA PRO A 236 2.85 13.31 16.35
C PRO A 236 2.17 14.14 15.27
N ALA A 237 2.16 15.47 15.37
CA ALA A 237 1.56 16.32 14.35
C ALA A 237 2.38 16.31 13.05
N ALA A 238 3.70 16.15 13.15
CA ALA A 238 4.54 15.95 11.97
C ALA A 238 4.34 14.55 11.36
N ARG A 239 4.05 13.50 12.17
CA ARG A 239 3.63 12.19 11.69
C ARG A 239 2.35 12.29 10.87
N ASP A 240 1.35 13.02 11.37
CA ASP A 240 0.08 13.23 10.66
C ASP A 240 0.29 13.91 9.31
N ALA A 241 1.08 14.99 9.28
CA ALA A 241 1.39 15.71 8.06
C ALA A 241 2.22 14.86 7.06
N MET A 242 3.13 14.02 7.57
CA MET A 242 3.93 13.13 6.73
C MET A 242 3.07 12.00 6.13
N ALA A 243 2.17 11.41 6.92
CA ALA A 243 1.22 10.41 6.44
C ALA A 243 0.28 10.98 5.37
N TYR A 244 -0.17 12.24 5.54
CA TYR A 244 -0.94 12.95 4.51
C TYR A 244 -0.15 13.13 3.22
N ALA A 245 1.12 13.53 3.31
CA ALA A 245 1.99 13.67 2.15
C ALA A 245 2.23 12.33 1.44
N GLY A 246 2.48 11.25 2.20
CA GLY A 246 2.66 9.90 1.67
C GLY A 246 1.42 9.39 0.93
N ALA A 247 0.23 9.54 1.52
CA ALA A 247 -1.02 9.20 0.85
C ALA A 247 -1.29 10.10 -0.38
N GLY A 248 -0.68 11.28 -0.43
CA GLY A 248 -0.67 12.17 -1.60
C GLY A 248 0.22 11.66 -2.74
N ALA A 249 1.24 10.86 -2.45
CA ALA A 249 2.27 10.43 -3.39
C ALA A 249 1.78 9.40 -4.43
N GLY A 250 0.85 8.53 -4.06
CA GLY A 250 0.43 7.40 -4.90
C GLY A 250 -0.59 7.72 -5.99
N ARG A 251 -0.53 8.90 -6.62
CA ARG A 251 -1.56 9.35 -7.57
C ARG A 251 -0.98 9.52 -8.95
N GLN A 252 -1.09 8.46 -9.74
CA GLN A 252 -0.75 8.48 -11.18
C GLN A 252 -1.96 8.06 -12.02
#